data_8599c2d192cd6e9d6330cfbc7b34151e
#
_entry.id   8599c2d192cd6e9d6330cfbc7b34151e
#
_cell.length_a   1.000
_cell.length_b   1.000
_cell.length_c   1.000
_cell.angle_alpha   90.00
_cell.angle_beta   90.00
_cell.angle_gamma   90.00
#
_symmetry.space_group_name_H-M   'P 1'
#
loop_
_entity.id
_entity.type
_entity.pdbx_description
1 polymer ?
#
loop_
_entity_poly.entity_id
_entity_poly.type
_entity_poly.pdbx_seq_one_letter_code
_entity_poly.pdbx_strand_id
1 'polypeptide(L)'
;MIPCAQISNLSVSFHGRKAITHINTELPSEGITVLLGRSGSGKTTFLRALNRLNETIDGYEGSGKVSLLLGGKMRNIYSTESPDATELRKRVGMVFQVPNPLPLTVRRNIMLPLNLLPGSEKHRDEERMVRALKATGLWDEVKDRLDTPANRLSGGQQQRLCLARALVLEPEILLLDEPTASLDKRSSELIEDYLISLEKDYYIVMVSHSIKQALKLGSHFLFLRNGRSVSAVSKEDLPEGKEAERAMSDLL
;
A
#
# COMPACT_ATOMS: atom_id res chain seq x y z
N MET A 1 -4.75 13.80 17.18
CA MET A 1 -4.08 12.55 16.75
C MET A 1 -2.95 12.91 15.80
N ILE A 2 -1.77 12.26 15.88
CA ILE A 2 -0.66 12.55 14.95
C ILE A 2 -0.93 11.78 13.66
N PRO A 3 -0.98 12.41 12.47
CA PRO A 3 -1.23 11.72 11.22
C PRO A 3 -0.05 10.77 10.85
N CYS A 4 -0.32 9.68 10.12
CA CYS A 4 0.75 8.81 9.60
C CYS A 4 1.52 9.48 8.45
N ALA A 5 0.89 10.41 7.72
CA ALA A 5 1.53 11.19 6.68
C ALA A 5 0.98 12.62 6.62
N GLN A 6 1.88 13.59 6.37
CA GLN A 6 1.56 14.98 6.05
C GLN A 6 2.15 15.33 4.69
N ILE A 7 1.31 15.78 3.79
CA ILE A 7 1.66 16.13 2.42
C ILE A 7 1.41 17.62 2.21
N SER A 8 2.43 18.35 1.75
CA SER A 8 2.34 19.78 1.50
C SER A 8 2.84 20.11 0.10
N ASN A 9 1.97 20.69 -0.70
CA ASN A 9 2.26 21.19 -2.06
C ASN A 9 2.90 20.15 -2.98
N LEU A 10 2.55 18.87 -2.83
CA LEU A 10 3.12 17.78 -3.60
C LEU A 10 2.71 17.89 -5.08
N SER A 11 3.69 17.95 -5.96
CA SER A 11 3.49 17.87 -7.41
C SER A 11 4.46 16.87 -8.01
N VAL A 12 4.00 16.09 -8.98
CA VAL A 12 4.81 15.10 -9.72
C VAL A 12 4.47 15.19 -11.18
N SER A 13 5.51 15.22 -12.01
CA SER A 13 5.42 15.12 -13.47
C SER A 13 6.36 14.05 -14.01
N PHE A 14 6.07 13.58 -15.21
CA PHE A 14 6.90 12.66 -15.98
C PHE A 14 7.03 13.20 -17.40
N HIS A 15 8.26 13.41 -17.87
CA HIS A 15 8.54 14.03 -19.17
C HIS A 15 7.73 15.33 -19.40
N GLY A 16 7.68 16.19 -18.37
CA GLY A 16 6.95 17.46 -18.38
C GLY A 16 5.43 17.34 -18.27
N ARG A 17 4.84 16.13 -18.30
CA ARG A 17 3.39 15.91 -18.11
C ARG A 17 3.05 15.80 -16.64
N LYS A 18 2.19 16.69 -16.15
CA LYS A 18 1.74 16.69 -14.75
C LYS A 18 0.84 15.50 -14.46
N ALA A 19 1.21 14.67 -13.49
CA ALA A 19 0.42 13.56 -12.99
C ALA A 19 -0.37 13.96 -11.73
N ILE A 20 0.26 14.69 -10.79
CA ILE A 20 -0.39 15.30 -9.63
C ILE A 20 0.14 16.73 -9.43
N THR A 21 -0.69 17.59 -8.84
CA THR A 21 -0.39 19.02 -8.76
C THR A 21 -0.90 19.62 -7.46
N HIS A 22 0.01 20.21 -6.68
CA HIS A 22 -0.28 20.97 -5.44
C HIS A 22 -1.18 20.21 -4.45
N ILE A 23 -0.95 18.91 -4.25
CA ILE A 23 -1.71 18.15 -3.26
C ILE A 23 -1.28 18.57 -1.85
N ASN A 24 -2.28 18.93 -1.05
CA ASN A 24 -2.16 19.21 0.38
C ASN A 24 -3.15 18.32 1.10
N THR A 25 -2.68 17.45 1.99
CA THR A 25 -3.52 16.54 2.77
C THR A 25 -2.76 15.94 3.93
N GLU A 26 -3.51 15.43 4.90
CA GLU A 26 -2.98 14.57 5.97
C GLU A 26 -3.67 13.21 5.88
N LEU A 27 -2.94 12.15 6.17
CA LEU A 27 -3.47 10.80 6.26
C LEU A 27 -3.47 10.40 7.73
N PRO A 28 -4.62 9.99 8.28
CA PRO A 28 -4.72 9.54 9.67
C PRO A 28 -3.85 8.32 9.96
N SER A 29 -3.49 8.15 11.23
CA SER A 29 -2.70 6.99 11.73
C SER A 29 -3.58 5.85 12.25
N GLU A 30 -4.87 5.87 11.99
CA GLU A 30 -5.81 4.83 12.41
C GLU A 30 -6.67 4.39 11.24
N GLY A 31 -7.00 3.10 11.23
CA GLY A 31 -7.80 2.49 10.19
C GLY A 31 -7.15 2.49 8.81
N ILE A 32 -7.94 2.21 7.80
CA ILE A 32 -7.50 2.17 6.40
C ILE A 32 -7.88 3.48 5.70
N THR A 33 -6.90 4.17 5.13
CA THR A 33 -7.15 5.31 4.23
C THR A 33 -7.31 4.81 2.80
N VAL A 34 -8.44 5.07 2.15
CA VAL A 34 -8.71 4.68 0.77
C VAL A 34 -8.64 5.88 -0.17
N LEU A 35 -7.76 5.78 -1.17
CA LEU A 35 -7.65 6.74 -2.27
C LEU A 35 -8.65 6.40 -3.36
N LEU A 36 -9.54 7.33 -3.68
CA LEU A 36 -10.60 7.20 -4.67
C LEU A 36 -10.42 8.21 -5.80
N GLY A 37 -10.91 7.88 -6.98
CA GLY A 37 -10.83 8.76 -8.14
C GLY A 37 -10.91 7.96 -9.44
N ARG A 38 -11.26 8.64 -10.53
CA ARG A 38 -11.33 8.04 -11.87
C ARG A 38 -9.97 7.52 -12.33
N SER A 39 -9.95 6.64 -13.33
CA SER A 39 -8.69 6.24 -13.97
C SER A 39 -7.92 7.47 -14.44
N GLY A 40 -6.60 7.48 -14.25
CA GLY A 40 -5.75 8.62 -14.60
C GLY A 40 -5.80 9.82 -13.64
N SER A 41 -6.53 9.75 -12.52
CA SER A 41 -6.60 10.87 -11.56
C SER A 41 -5.34 11.09 -10.70
N GLY A 42 -4.32 10.22 -10.83
CA GLY A 42 -3.05 10.36 -10.12
C GLY A 42 -2.92 9.50 -8.84
N LYS A 43 -3.86 8.59 -8.54
CA LYS A 43 -3.85 7.76 -7.32
C LYS A 43 -2.57 6.96 -7.14
N THR A 44 -2.18 6.17 -8.14
CA THR A 44 -0.95 5.38 -8.12
C THR A 44 0.30 6.27 -7.98
N THR A 45 0.31 7.43 -8.66
CA THR A 45 1.41 8.41 -8.54
C THR A 45 1.50 8.97 -7.11
N PHE A 46 0.36 9.32 -6.52
CA PHE A 46 0.32 9.77 -5.12
C PHE A 46 0.80 8.66 -4.17
N LEU A 47 0.29 7.43 -4.33
CA LEU A 47 0.69 6.30 -3.50
C LEU A 47 2.20 6.04 -3.59
N ARG A 48 2.77 6.03 -4.80
CA ARG A 48 4.22 5.86 -5.04
C ARG A 48 5.07 7.02 -4.51
N ALA A 49 4.50 8.21 -4.35
CA ALA A 49 5.22 9.33 -3.75
C ALA A 49 5.49 9.10 -2.26
N LEU A 50 4.66 8.30 -1.56
CA LEU A 50 4.85 8.00 -0.12
C LEU A 50 6.05 7.08 0.16
N ASN A 51 6.61 6.38 -0.85
CA ASN A 51 7.81 5.56 -0.71
C ASN A 51 8.91 5.89 -1.73
N ARG A 52 8.83 7.06 -2.37
CA ARG A 52 9.78 7.55 -3.37
C ARG A 52 9.94 6.63 -4.58
N LEU A 53 8.91 5.82 -4.90
CA LEU A 53 9.00 4.89 -6.02
C LEU A 53 8.88 5.60 -7.38
N ASN A 54 8.28 6.80 -7.41
CA ASN A 54 8.23 7.60 -8.65
C ASN A 54 9.62 7.98 -9.16
N GLU A 55 10.62 8.12 -8.29
CA GLU A 55 12.00 8.45 -8.65
C GLU A 55 12.67 7.39 -9.53
N THR A 56 12.13 6.17 -9.59
CA THR A 56 12.64 5.09 -10.45
C THR A 56 12.08 5.14 -11.88
N ILE A 57 11.16 6.07 -12.15
CA ILE A 57 10.51 6.21 -13.46
C ILE A 57 11.25 7.32 -14.23
N ASP A 58 11.59 7.01 -15.48
CA ASP A 58 12.26 7.96 -16.35
C ASP A 58 11.45 9.25 -16.57
N GLY A 59 12.15 10.40 -16.61
CA GLY A 59 11.52 11.71 -16.74
C GLY A 59 10.76 12.18 -15.49
N TYR A 60 11.01 11.57 -14.31
CA TYR A 60 10.42 12.01 -13.05
C TYR A 60 10.91 13.39 -12.64
N GLU A 61 9.97 14.25 -12.28
CA GLU A 61 10.20 15.54 -11.61
C GLU A 61 9.20 15.65 -10.45
N GLY A 62 9.70 15.93 -9.26
CA GLY A 62 8.89 16.06 -8.06
C GLY A 62 9.17 17.35 -7.29
N SER A 63 8.15 17.90 -6.65
CA SER A 63 8.28 19.04 -5.74
C SER A 63 7.27 18.94 -4.60
N GLY A 64 7.52 19.73 -3.55
CA GLY A 64 6.70 19.72 -2.34
C GLY A 64 7.33 18.90 -1.21
N LYS A 65 6.55 18.64 -0.17
CA LYS A 65 7.00 17.96 1.04
C LYS A 65 6.08 16.78 1.36
N VAL A 66 6.69 15.64 1.67
CA VAL A 66 5.98 14.47 2.23
C VAL A 66 6.68 14.10 3.52
N SER A 67 5.97 14.18 4.62
CA SER A 67 6.45 13.75 5.94
C SER A 67 5.67 12.52 6.38
N LEU A 68 6.37 11.49 6.81
CA LEU A 68 5.80 10.23 7.30
C LEU A 68 6.13 10.03 8.77
N LEU A 69 5.22 9.44 9.52
CA LEU A 69 5.43 9.00 10.89
C LEU A 69 6.23 7.69 10.88
N LEU A 70 7.53 7.79 11.12
CA LEU A 70 8.45 6.67 11.09
C LEU A 70 9.25 6.60 12.39
N GLY A 71 9.13 5.48 13.14
CA GLY A 71 9.73 5.32 14.45
C GLY A 71 9.22 6.34 15.46
N GLY A 72 7.93 6.66 15.42
CA GLY A 72 7.30 7.64 16.29
C GLY A 72 7.66 9.11 16.02
N LYS A 73 8.34 9.41 14.90
CA LYS A 73 8.73 10.79 14.53
C LYS A 73 8.32 11.10 13.11
N MET A 74 7.79 12.31 12.90
CA MET A 74 7.52 12.85 11.56
C MET A 74 8.82 13.15 10.83
N ARG A 75 9.06 12.50 9.69
CA ARG A 75 10.28 12.64 8.86
C ARG A 75 9.91 13.04 7.44
N ASN A 76 10.47 14.16 6.96
CA ASN A 76 10.36 14.52 5.54
C ASN A 76 11.20 13.56 4.69
N ILE A 77 10.56 12.75 3.87
CA ILE A 77 11.22 11.71 3.07
C ILE A 77 11.91 12.23 1.80
N TYR A 78 11.78 13.51 1.48
CA TYR A 78 12.42 14.17 0.34
C TYR A 78 13.47 15.21 0.77
N SER A 79 13.83 15.29 2.07
CA SER A 79 14.89 16.17 2.54
C SER A 79 16.27 15.53 2.36
N THR A 80 17.32 16.34 2.46
CA THR A 80 18.71 15.87 2.44
C THR A 80 19.05 14.95 3.62
N GLU A 81 18.31 15.06 4.73
CA GLU A 81 18.44 14.22 5.91
C GLU A 81 17.51 12.99 5.90
N SER A 82 16.81 12.76 4.78
CA SER A 82 15.92 11.61 4.68
C SER A 82 16.72 10.29 4.65
N PRO A 83 16.14 9.19 5.15
CA PRO A 83 16.76 7.88 4.93
C PRO A 83 16.90 7.63 3.43
N ASP A 84 17.88 6.81 3.04
CA ASP A 84 17.98 6.39 1.66
C ASP A 84 16.70 5.64 1.23
N ALA A 85 16.49 5.54 -0.10
CA ALA A 85 15.27 4.94 -0.63
C ALA A 85 15.11 3.46 -0.23
N THR A 86 16.20 2.74 -0.01
CA THR A 86 16.17 1.34 0.42
C THR A 86 15.68 1.23 1.84
N GLU A 87 16.24 2.04 2.75
CA GLU A 87 15.82 2.06 4.15
C GLU A 87 14.36 2.54 4.31
N LEU A 88 13.97 3.55 3.53
CA LEU A 88 12.58 4.00 3.50
C LEU A 88 11.63 2.87 3.07
N ARG A 89 11.95 2.15 1.98
CA ARG A 89 11.07 1.10 1.42
C ARG A 89 10.97 -0.16 2.27
N LYS A 90 11.88 -0.38 3.21
CA LYS A 90 11.72 -1.41 4.26
C LYS A 90 10.59 -1.04 5.21
N ARG A 91 10.46 0.25 5.55
CA ARG A 91 9.48 0.77 6.51
C ARG A 91 8.14 1.13 5.85
N VAL A 92 8.15 1.37 4.53
CA VAL A 92 6.98 1.73 3.73
C VAL A 92 6.84 0.71 2.60
N GLY A 93 6.20 -0.42 2.94
CA GLY A 93 5.99 -1.53 2.02
C GLY A 93 4.95 -1.20 0.95
N MET A 94 5.09 -1.78 -0.25
CA MET A 94 4.11 -1.59 -1.33
C MET A 94 3.75 -2.90 -2.01
N VAL A 95 2.44 -3.07 -2.27
CA VAL A 95 1.88 -4.15 -3.07
C VAL A 95 1.20 -3.55 -4.30
N PHE A 96 1.49 -4.11 -5.47
CA PHE A 96 1.02 -3.62 -6.76
C PHE A 96 -0.30 -4.28 -7.17
N GLN A 97 -1.01 -3.64 -8.08
CA GLN A 97 -2.27 -4.12 -8.65
C GLN A 97 -2.13 -5.50 -9.31
N VAL A 98 -1.10 -5.67 -10.14
CA VAL A 98 -0.79 -6.95 -10.77
C VAL A 98 0.18 -7.70 -9.87
N PRO A 99 -0.14 -8.96 -9.48
CA PRO A 99 0.79 -9.78 -8.74
C PRO A 99 2.13 -9.88 -9.45
N ASN A 100 3.21 -9.59 -8.73
CA ASN A 100 4.57 -9.63 -9.28
C ASN A 100 5.51 -10.48 -8.42
N PRO A 101 5.20 -11.78 -8.22
CA PRO A 101 6.13 -12.65 -7.53
C PRO A 101 7.44 -12.73 -8.32
N LEU A 102 8.54 -12.79 -7.59
CA LEU A 102 9.85 -13.03 -8.22
C LEU A 102 9.85 -14.43 -8.86
N PRO A 103 10.61 -14.66 -9.95
CA PRO A 103 10.73 -15.98 -10.61
C PRO A 103 11.55 -16.96 -9.74
N LEU A 104 11.14 -17.10 -8.50
CA LEU A 104 11.76 -17.90 -7.44
C LEU A 104 10.69 -18.78 -6.80
N THR A 105 11.10 -19.63 -5.85
CA THR A 105 10.16 -20.42 -5.05
C THR A 105 9.36 -19.53 -4.07
N VAL A 106 8.28 -20.07 -3.50
CA VAL A 106 7.48 -19.40 -2.46
C VAL A 106 8.40 -18.97 -1.32
N ARG A 107 9.18 -19.91 -0.76
CA ARG A 107 10.17 -19.64 0.29
C ARG A 107 11.10 -18.49 -0.09
N ARG A 108 11.74 -18.58 -1.25
CA ARG A 108 12.73 -17.57 -1.68
C ARG A 108 12.10 -16.19 -1.91
N ASN A 109 10.83 -16.09 -2.32
CA ASN A 109 10.12 -14.82 -2.44
C ASN A 109 10.04 -14.08 -1.10
N ILE A 110 9.86 -14.80 0.01
CA ILE A 110 9.74 -14.21 1.34
C ILE A 110 11.12 -14.01 1.99
N MET A 111 12.04 -14.97 1.81
CA MET A 111 13.35 -14.92 2.47
C MET A 111 14.32 -13.92 1.83
N LEU A 112 14.17 -13.63 0.52
CA LEU A 112 15.09 -12.73 -0.18
C LEU A 112 15.16 -11.33 0.45
N PRO A 113 14.05 -10.64 0.76
CA PRO A 113 14.12 -9.35 1.45
C PRO A 113 14.83 -9.41 2.80
N LEU A 114 14.64 -10.47 3.57
CA LEU A 114 15.28 -10.68 4.87
C LEU A 114 16.80 -10.88 4.72
N ASN A 115 17.22 -11.71 3.75
CA ASN A 115 18.64 -11.98 3.48
C ASN A 115 19.43 -10.73 3.05
N LEU A 116 18.76 -9.69 2.59
CA LEU A 116 19.36 -8.40 2.24
C LEU A 116 19.53 -7.47 3.45
N LEU A 117 19.00 -7.86 4.62
CA LEU A 117 19.12 -7.07 5.84
C LEU A 117 20.42 -7.41 6.58
N PRO A 118 21.11 -6.42 7.17
CA PRO A 118 22.16 -6.69 8.13
C PRO A 118 21.63 -7.48 9.33
N GLY A 119 22.37 -8.50 9.78
CA GLY A 119 21.98 -9.29 10.95
C GLY A 119 20.85 -10.31 10.70
N SER A 120 20.67 -10.75 9.46
CA SER A 120 19.80 -11.90 9.11
C SER A 120 20.23 -13.13 9.89
N GLU A 121 19.28 -13.72 10.65
CA GLU A 121 19.45 -14.96 11.43
C GLU A 121 18.44 -15.99 10.95
N LYS A 122 18.93 -17.13 10.45
CA LYS A 122 18.11 -18.14 9.79
C LYS A 122 16.86 -18.55 10.56
N HIS A 123 16.97 -18.81 11.87
CA HIS A 123 15.83 -19.25 12.68
C HIS A 123 14.77 -18.16 12.83
N ARG A 124 15.19 -16.95 13.14
CA ARG A 124 14.32 -15.77 13.28
C ARG A 124 13.63 -15.43 11.98
N ASP A 125 14.34 -15.54 10.88
CA ASP A 125 13.81 -15.22 9.54
C ASP A 125 12.78 -16.27 9.07
N GLU A 126 12.97 -17.55 9.41
CA GLU A 126 11.96 -18.59 9.19
C GLU A 126 10.67 -18.31 9.98
N GLU A 127 10.78 -17.89 11.25
CA GLU A 127 9.61 -17.49 12.05
C GLU A 127 8.87 -16.29 11.44
N ARG A 128 9.61 -15.28 10.97
CA ARG A 128 9.04 -14.10 10.28
C ARG A 128 8.32 -14.52 8.99
N MET A 129 8.92 -15.42 8.20
CA MET A 129 8.29 -15.98 7.00
C MET A 129 6.96 -16.66 7.33
N VAL A 130 6.95 -17.54 8.36
CA VAL A 130 5.72 -18.25 8.77
C VAL A 130 4.65 -17.26 9.24
N ARG A 131 5.03 -16.25 10.04
CA ARG A 131 4.10 -15.20 10.49
C ARG A 131 3.49 -14.45 9.29
N ALA A 132 4.32 -14.00 8.34
CA ALA A 132 3.86 -13.27 7.17
C ALA A 132 2.93 -14.10 6.29
N LEU A 133 3.25 -15.39 6.07
CA LEU A 133 2.38 -16.30 5.32
C LEU A 133 1.05 -16.59 6.05
N LYS A 134 1.07 -16.67 7.38
CA LYS A 134 -0.15 -16.81 8.18
C LYS A 134 -1.00 -15.54 8.14
N ALA A 135 -0.39 -14.37 8.28
CA ALA A 135 -1.07 -13.07 8.23
C ALA A 135 -1.79 -12.81 6.90
N THR A 136 -1.38 -13.50 5.83
CA THR A 136 -2.05 -13.42 4.51
C THR A 136 -2.89 -14.66 4.18
N GLY A 137 -3.05 -15.58 5.15
CA GLY A 137 -3.79 -16.85 4.98
C GLY A 137 -3.23 -17.77 3.90
N LEU A 138 -1.98 -17.59 3.52
CA LEU A 138 -1.35 -18.42 2.51
C LEU A 138 -0.67 -19.66 3.11
N TRP A 139 -0.32 -19.62 4.40
CA TRP A 139 0.47 -20.65 5.06
C TRP A 139 -0.08 -22.08 4.86
N ASP A 140 -1.36 -22.31 5.17
CA ASP A 140 -1.94 -23.66 5.11
C ASP A 140 -2.01 -24.22 3.69
N GLU A 141 -1.99 -23.36 2.69
CA GLU A 141 -2.00 -23.76 1.28
C GLU A 141 -0.60 -24.09 0.75
N VAL A 142 0.48 -23.57 1.36
CA VAL A 142 1.84 -23.68 0.82
C VAL A 142 2.86 -24.32 1.75
N LYS A 143 2.55 -24.56 3.03
CA LYS A 143 3.50 -25.07 4.05
C LYS A 143 4.23 -26.35 3.63
N ASP A 144 3.54 -27.25 2.91
CA ASP A 144 4.09 -28.53 2.47
C ASP A 144 4.76 -28.45 1.06
N ARG A 145 4.77 -27.24 0.46
CA ARG A 145 5.29 -27.01 -0.89
C ARG A 145 5.97 -25.64 -1.06
N LEU A 146 6.68 -25.18 -0.03
CA LEU A 146 7.38 -23.89 -0.03
C LEU A 146 8.44 -23.77 -1.15
N ASP A 147 8.97 -24.89 -1.66
CA ASP A 147 9.92 -24.91 -2.75
C ASP A 147 9.29 -24.95 -4.14
N THR A 148 7.94 -24.86 -4.22
CA THR A 148 7.24 -24.70 -5.49
C THR A 148 7.56 -23.33 -6.09
N PRO A 149 7.81 -23.23 -7.41
CA PRO A 149 7.95 -21.94 -8.10
C PRO A 149 6.70 -21.09 -7.94
N ALA A 150 6.87 -19.80 -7.58
CA ALA A 150 5.77 -18.89 -7.27
C ALA A 150 4.82 -18.64 -8.45
N ASN A 151 5.30 -18.79 -9.70
CA ASN A 151 4.48 -18.66 -10.90
C ASN A 151 3.48 -19.82 -11.10
N ARG A 152 3.60 -20.91 -10.34
CA ARG A 152 2.61 -22.01 -10.33
C ARG A 152 1.45 -21.79 -9.36
N LEU A 153 1.49 -20.72 -8.57
CA LEU A 153 0.39 -20.34 -7.70
C LEU A 153 -0.74 -19.70 -8.50
N SER A 154 -1.99 -19.80 -8.01
CA SER A 154 -3.12 -19.05 -8.57
C SER A 154 -2.91 -17.54 -8.41
N GLY A 155 -3.62 -16.71 -9.18
CA GLY A 155 -3.51 -15.26 -9.08
C GLY A 155 -3.74 -14.71 -7.66
N GLY A 156 -4.75 -15.22 -6.97
CA GLY A 156 -5.01 -14.86 -5.57
C GLY A 156 -3.90 -15.32 -4.60
N GLN A 157 -3.33 -16.51 -4.83
CA GLN A 157 -2.19 -16.99 -4.05
C GLN A 157 -0.94 -16.15 -4.33
N GLN A 158 -0.69 -15.75 -5.59
CA GLN A 158 0.41 -14.87 -5.95
C GLN A 158 0.27 -13.49 -5.30
N GLN A 159 -0.94 -12.93 -5.26
CA GLN A 159 -1.20 -11.65 -4.61
C GLN A 159 -0.95 -11.73 -3.11
N ARG A 160 -1.45 -12.79 -2.45
CA ARG A 160 -1.17 -13.04 -1.02
C ARG A 160 0.31 -13.28 -0.75
N LEU A 161 1.04 -13.90 -1.67
CA LEU A 161 2.50 -14.03 -1.57
C LEU A 161 3.20 -12.67 -1.67
N CYS A 162 2.77 -11.79 -2.58
CA CYS A 162 3.30 -10.44 -2.69
C CYS A 162 3.01 -9.61 -1.43
N LEU A 163 1.83 -9.76 -0.84
CA LEU A 163 1.48 -9.14 0.44
C LEU A 163 2.35 -9.69 1.58
N ALA A 164 2.52 -11.02 1.68
CA ALA A 164 3.40 -11.64 2.67
C ALA A 164 4.86 -11.17 2.52
N ARG A 165 5.34 -11.01 1.28
CA ARG A 165 6.68 -10.48 0.99
C ARG A 165 6.85 -9.03 1.45
N ALA A 166 5.81 -8.22 1.40
CA ALA A 166 5.84 -6.86 1.95
C ALA A 166 5.82 -6.88 3.49
N LEU A 167 4.98 -7.73 4.08
CA LEU A 167 4.80 -7.82 5.55
C LEU A 167 5.99 -8.44 6.27
N VAL A 168 6.78 -9.31 5.63
CA VAL A 168 7.93 -9.98 6.27
C VAL A 168 8.99 -8.99 6.76
N LEU A 169 9.05 -7.79 6.19
CA LEU A 169 9.92 -6.70 6.62
C LEU A 169 9.36 -5.92 7.82
N GLU A 170 8.13 -6.24 8.27
CA GLU A 170 7.43 -5.55 9.36
C GLU A 170 7.38 -4.02 9.12
N PRO A 171 6.82 -3.58 7.97
CA PRO A 171 6.77 -2.15 7.63
C PRO A 171 5.88 -1.40 8.62
N GLU A 172 6.05 -0.09 8.76
CA GLU A 172 5.17 0.77 9.54
C GLU A 172 3.96 1.25 8.71
N ILE A 173 4.19 1.41 7.40
CA ILE A 173 3.15 1.84 6.45
C ILE A 173 3.06 0.79 5.34
N LEU A 174 1.83 0.37 5.02
CA LEU A 174 1.54 -0.56 3.93
C LEU A 174 0.75 0.17 2.84
N LEU A 175 1.34 0.25 1.66
CA LEU A 175 0.74 0.88 0.47
C LEU A 175 0.19 -0.21 -0.45
N LEU A 176 -1.08 -0.10 -0.84
CA LEU A 176 -1.76 -1.10 -1.65
C LEU A 176 -2.37 -0.45 -2.90
N ASP A 177 -1.86 -0.77 -4.07
CA ASP A 177 -2.36 -0.27 -5.34
C ASP A 177 -3.36 -1.27 -5.92
N GLU A 178 -4.67 -1.07 -5.67
CA GLU A 178 -5.78 -1.91 -6.14
C GLU A 178 -5.55 -3.43 -5.90
N PRO A 179 -5.31 -3.88 -4.66
CA PRO A 179 -4.76 -5.20 -4.37
C PRO A 179 -5.66 -6.38 -4.75
N THR A 180 -6.92 -6.12 -5.13
CA THR A 180 -7.92 -7.15 -5.47
C THR A 180 -8.46 -7.04 -6.89
N ALA A 181 -8.05 -6.03 -7.68
CA ALA A 181 -8.66 -5.71 -8.97
C ALA A 181 -8.58 -6.84 -10.02
N SER A 182 -7.55 -7.68 -9.94
CA SER A 182 -7.29 -8.76 -10.90
C SER A 182 -7.74 -10.13 -10.40
N LEU A 183 -8.51 -10.19 -9.29
CA LEU A 183 -8.84 -11.42 -8.61
C LEU A 183 -10.32 -11.80 -8.76
N ASP A 184 -10.60 -13.08 -8.64
CA ASP A 184 -11.97 -13.59 -8.48
C ASP A 184 -12.56 -13.12 -7.14
N LYS A 185 -13.89 -13.18 -7.04
CA LYS A 185 -14.63 -12.68 -5.88
C LYS A 185 -14.17 -13.30 -4.55
N ARG A 186 -13.96 -14.64 -4.53
CA ARG A 186 -13.55 -15.35 -3.31
C ARG A 186 -12.16 -14.93 -2.85
N SER A 187 -11.22 -14.84 -3.78
CA SER A 187 -9.85 -14.38 -3.50
C SER A 187 -9.84 -12.93 -3.03
N SER A 188 -10.70 -12.07 -3.61
CA SER A 188 -10.85 -10.68 -3.19
C SER A 188 -11.37 -10.57 -1.76
N GLU A 189 -12.45 -11.28 -1.43
CA GLU A 189 -13.03 -11.30 -0.08
C GLU A 189 -12.01 -11.76 0.97
N LEU A 190 -11.23 -12.80 0.68
CA LEU A 190 -10.17 -13.27 1.57
C LEU A 190 -9.11 -12.19 1.83
N ILE A 191 -8.64 -11.48 0.80
CA ILE A 191 -7.67 -10.40 0.98
C ILE A 191 -8.27 -9.25 1.77
N GLU A 192 -9.52 -8.88 1.51
CA GLU A 192 -10.22 -7.82 2.25
C GLU A 192 -10.30 -8.14 3.75
N ASP A 193 -10.64 -9.37 4.11
CA ASP A 193 -10.73 -9.81 5.50
C ASP A 193 -9.35 -9.77 6.19
N TYR A 194 -8.26 -10.13 5.48
CA TYR A 194 -6.90 -9.97 5.99
C TYR A 194 -6.51 -8.51 6.18
N LEU A 195 -6.86 -7.62 5.26
CA LEU A 195 -6.56 -6.18 5.39
C LEU A 195 -7.24 -5.59 6.63
N ILE A 196 -8.50 -5.95 6.91
CA ILE A 196 -9.19 -5.55 8.13
C ILE A 196 -8.44 -6.05 9.38
N SER A 197 -7.92 -7.27 9.35
CA SER A 197 -7.15 -7.80 10.49
C SER A 197 -5.81 -7.10 10.70
N LEU A 198 -5.21 -6.58 9.62
CA LEU A 198 -3.90 -5.91 9.64
C LEU A 198 -3.97 -4.42 10.04
N GLU A 199 -5.15 -3.78 9.97
CA GLU A 199 -5.28 -2.34 10.26
C GLU A 199 -4.89 -1.94 11.69
N LYS A 200 -4.84 -2.93 12.61
CA LYS A 200 -4.45 -2.73 14.02
C LYS A 200 -2.93 -2.60 14.19
N ASP A 201 -2.18 -3.20 13.26
CA ASP A 201 -0.73 -3.31 13.35
C ASP A 201 0.01 -2.41 12.35
N TYR A 202 -0.68 -1.97 11.30
CA TYR A 202 -0.09 -1.22 10.18
C TYR A 202 -0.91 0.01 9.81
N TYR A 203 -0.24 1.10 9.45
CA TYR A 203 -0.90 2.21 8.75
C TYR A 203 -1.13 1.83 7.30
N ILE A 204 -2.38 1.63 6.89
CA ILE A 204 -2.72 1.15 5.55
C ILE A 204 -3.24 2.29 4.70
N VAL A 205 -2.62 2.49 3.52
CA VAL A 205 -3.10 3.40 2.49
C VAL A 205 -3.33 2.59 1.22
N MET A 206 -4.57 2.52 0.75
CA MET A 206 -4.91 1.73 -0.43
C MET A 206 -5.61 2.55 -1.52
N VAL A 207 -5.39 2.16 -2.75
CA VAL A 207 -6.16 2.63 -3.91
C VAL A 207 -7.31 1.66 -4.17
N SER A 208 -8.50 2.20 -4.41
CA SER A 208 -9.64 1.44 -4.94
C SER A 208 -10.41 2.27 -5.95
N HIS A 209 -11.05 1.61 -6.92
CA HIS A 209 -12.07 2.21 -7.79
C HIS A 209 -13.47 1.70 -7.47
N SER A 210 -13.61 0.83 -6.50
CA SER A 210 -14.90 0.32 -6.01
C SER A 210 -15.31 1.08 -4.75
N ILE A 211 -16.39 1.85 -4.85
CA ILE A 211 -16.98 2.53 -3.69
C ILE A 211 -17.42 1.51 -2.63
N LYS A 212 -18.01 0.38 -3.05
CA LYS A 212 -18.42 -0.69 -2.12
C LYS A 212 -17.26 -1.25 -1.33
N GLN A 213 -16.14 -1.53 -2.00
CA GLN A 213 -14.91 -1.98 -1.33
C GLN A 213 -14.37 -0.90 -0.40
N ALA A 214 -14.33 0.36 -0.86
CA ALA A 214 -13.89 1.47 -0.03
C ALA A 214 -14.72 1.60 1.25
N LEU A 215 -16.04 1.55 1.16
CA LEU A 215 -16.94 1.60 2.32
C LEU A 215 -16.81 0.38 3.25
N LYS A 216 -16.50 -0.80 2.70
CA LYS A 216 -16.25 -2.02 3.50
C LYS A 216 -14.97 -1.86 4.32
N LEU A 217 -13.87 -1.43 3.69
CA LEU A 217 -12.52 -1.46 4.26
C LEU A 217 -12.10 -0.15 4.90
N GLY A 218 -12.47 0.99 4.28
CA GLY A 218 -11.94 2.29 4.64
C GLY A 218 -12.56 2.89 5.89
N SER A 219 -11.73 3.53 6.68
CA SER A 219 -12.12 4.44 7.75
C SER A 219 -12.00 5.91 7.30
N HIS A 220 -11.12 6.18 6.34
CA HIS A 220 -10.87 7.51 5.78
C HIS A 220 -10.79 7.44 4.26
N PHE A 221 -11.28 8.47 3.58
CA PHE A 221 -11.37 8.52 2.12
C PHE A 221 -10.71 9.80 1.61
N LEU A 222 -9.77 9.66 0.68
CA LEU A 222 -9.17 10.78 -0.03
C LEU A 222 -9.55 10.70 -1.51
N PHE A 223 -10.24 11.74 -2.00
CA PHE A 223 -10.67 11.82 -3.37
C PHE A 223 -9.68 12.60 -4.23
N LEU A 224 -9.25 11.99 -5.34
CA LEU A 224 -8.39 12.64 -6.32
C LEU A 224 -9.12 12.80 -7.66
N ARG A 225 -9.06 14.02 -8.21
CA ARG A 225 -9.61 14.37 -9.51
C ARG A 225 -8.63 15.25 -10.28
N ASN A 226 -8.29 14.84 -11.52
CA ASN A 226 -7.38 15.58 -12.41
C ASN A 226 -6.03 15.95 -11.75
N GLY A 227 -5.44 15.00 -11.02
CA GLY A 227 -4.15 15.20 -10.35
C GLY A 227 -4.17 16.11 -9.12
N ARG A 228 -5.36 16.41 -8.56
CA ARG A 228 -5.50 17.22 -7.35
C ARG A 228 -6.33 16.47 -6.30
N SER A 229 -6.09 16.75 -5.02
CA SER A 229 -7.01 16.34 -3.97
C SER A 229 -8.25 17.23 -4.00
N VAL A 230 -9.42 16.61 -3.95
CA VAL A 230 -10.71 17.33 -3.97
C VAL A 230 -11.31 17.39 -2.58
N SER A 231 -11.27 16.27 -1.85
CA SER A 231 -11.86 16.13 -0.54
C SER A 231 -11.18 15.01 0.24
N ALA A 232 -11.15 15.16 1.55
CA ALA A 232 -10.84 14.11 2.52
C ALA A 232 -12.04 13.99 3.46
N VAL A 233 -12.57 12.78 3.64
CA VAL A 233 -13.79 12.50 4.40
C VAL A 233 -13.53 11.31 5.32
N SER A 234 -13.98 11.40 6.58
CA SER A 234 -14.02 10.26 7.49
C SER A 234 -15.28 9.42 7.24
N LYS A 235 -15.21 8.11 7.51
CA LYS A 235 -16.38 7.23 7.42
C LYS A 235 -17.52 7.68 8.34
N GLU A 236 -17.16 8.22 9.50
CA GLU A 236 -18.11 8.73 10.50
C GLU A 236 -18.91 9.95 10.02
N ASP A 237 -18.35 10.69 9.05
CA ASP A 237 -19.00 11.87 8.46
C ASP A 237 -19.92 11.51 7.28
N LEU A 238 -19.94 10.25 6.85
CA LEU A 238 -20.79 9.78 5.75
C LEU A 238 -22.16 9.32 6.27
N PRO A 239 -23.23 9.53 5.49
CA PRO A 239 -24.52 8.92 5.77
C PRO A 239 -24.43 7.38 5.71
N GLU A 240 -25.45 6.69 6.22
CA GLU A 240 -25.47 5.22 6.22
C GLU A 240 -25.98 4.61 4.89
N GLY A 241 -25.56 3.39 4.63
CA GLY A 241 -26.08 2.54 3.57
C GLY A 241 -25.90 3.10 2.15
N LYS A 242 -26.98 3.09 1.35
CA LYS A 242 -26.94 3.54 -0.05
C LYS A 242 -26.69 5.03 -0.22
N GLU A 243 -26.98 5.84 0.79
CA GLU A 243 -26.72 7.28 0.75
C GLU A 243 -25.22 7.56 0.85
N ALA A 244 -24.45 6.73 1.57
CA ALA A 244 -23.00 6.82 1.58
C ALA A 244 -22.41 6.54 0.18
N GLU A 245 -22.89 5.50 -0.51
CA GLU A 245 -22.44 5.20 -1.88
C GLU A 245 -22.72 6.37 -2.82
N ARG A 246 -23.87 7.02 -2.69
CA ARG A 246 -24.25 8.19 -3.51
C ARG A 246 -23.37 9.40 -3.20
N ALA A 247 -23.21 9.74 -1.92
CA ALA A 247 -22.37 10.85 -1.48
C ALA A 247 -20.92 10.69 -1.97
N MET A 248 -20.35 9.49 -1.88
CA MET A 248 -19.01 9.21 -2.39
C MET A 248 -18.93 9.26 -3.92
N SER A 249 -20.00 8.84 -4.62
CA SER A 249 -20.07 8.90 -6.07
C SER A 249 -20.07 10.34 -6.60
N ASP A 250 -20.70 11.26 -5.89
CA ASP A 250 -20.77 12.69 -6.24
C ASP A 250 -19.40 13.39 -6.10
N LEU A 251 -18.50 12.83 -5.28
CA LEU A 251 -17.13 13.34 -5.11
C LEU A 251 -16.14 12.84 -6.18
N LEU A 252 -16.49 11.80 -6.95
CA LEU A 252 -15.66 11.21 -8.03
C LEU A 252 -15.83 11.93 -9.37
#